data_37a6cd5fd2a6955071f6beed53ccef7e
#
_entry.id   37a6cd5fd2a6955071f6beed53ccef7e
#
_cell.length_a   1.000
_cell.length_b   1.000
_cell.length_c   1.000
_cell.angle_alpha   90.00
_cell.angle_beta   90.00
_cell.angle_gamma   90.00
#
_symmetry.space_group_name_H-M   'P 1'
#
loop_
_entity.id
_entity.type
_entity.pdbx_description
1 polymer ?
#
loop_
_entity_poly.entity_id
_entity_poly.type
_entity_poly.pdbx_seq_one_letter_code
_entity_poly.pdbx_strand_id
1 'polypeptide(L)'
;MQPLWAGNLLSAVHNAAGVSADALATDEDFWYAIQQSFTVSPGILNLNNGGVSPAPKMVQEAMKRYYDYCNEAPGYYMWRILDQGREPLRENLAKIAGCNKEEIAINRNASEGMETGIFGLQLKAGDEIVASKQDYPNIINAYKQRELRDGIKMVWINLELPSEEENI
;
A
#
# COMPACT_ATOMS: atom_id res chain seq x y z
N MET A 1 -15.86 22.71 12.41
CA MET A 1 -16.89 21.67 12.66
C MET A 1 -16.41 20.38 12.03
N GLN A 2 -16.26 19.30 12.81
CA GLN A 2 -15.88 18.00 12.23
C GLN A 2 -17.04 17.46 11.37
N PRO A 3 -16.74 16.86 10.20
CA PRO A 3 -17.78 16.22 9.39
C PRO A 3 -18.42 15.04 10.15
N LEU A 4 -19.71 14.83 9.95
CA LEU A 4 -20.49 13.76 10.62
C LEU A 4 -19.86 12.36 10.45
N TRP A 5 -19.33 12.06 9.25
CA TRP A 5 -18.68 10.77 8.99
C TRP A 5 -17.43 10.54 9.85
N ALA A 6 -16.69 11.60 10.20
CA ALA A 6 -15.50 11.47 11.04
C ALA A 6 -15.85 11.15 12.49
N GLY A 7 -16.93 11.73 13.01
CA GLY A 7 -17.48 11.40 14.33
C GLY A 7 -17.96 9.95 14.40
N ASN A 8 -18.69 9.51 13.39
CA ASN A 8 -19.20 8.12 13.32
C ASN A 8 -18.06 7.10 13.23
N LEU A 9 -17.03 7.37 12.41
CA LEU A 9 -15.85 6.51 12.32
C LEU A 9 -15.12 6.39 13.66
N LEU A 10 -14.84 7.52 14.31
CA LEU A 10 -14.16 7.51 15.61
C LEU A 10 -14.94 6.77 16.68
N SER A 11 -16.26 6.92 16.70
CA SER A 11 -17.14 6.18 17.62
C SER A 11 -17.13 4.68 17.32
N ALA A 12 -17.22 4.29 16.06
CA ALA A 12 -17.16 2.87 15.65
C ALA A 12 -15.83 2.23 16.05
N VAL A 13 -14.70 2.89 15.80
CA VAL A 13 -13.36 2.39 16.17
C VAL A 13 -13.21 2.32 17.70
N HIS A 14 -13.72 3.31 18.44
CA HIS A 14 -13.70 3.29 19.91
C HIS A 14 -14.52 2.14 20.47
N ASN A 15 -15.73 1.92 19.95
CA ASN A 15 -16.60 0.85 20.38
C ASN A 15 -16.08 -0.55 20.00
N ALA A 16 -15.29 -0.65 18.95
CA ALA A 16 -14.62 -1.88 18.55
C ALA A 16 -13.45 -2.28 19.48
N ALA A 17 -12.98 -1.37 20.34
CA ALA A 17 -11.89 -1.66 21.27
C ALA A 17 -12.30 -2.77 22.26
N GLY A 18 -11.57 -3.88 22.23
CA GLY A 18 -11.83 -5.05 23.08
C GLY A 18 -12.87 -6.04 22.52
N VAL A 19 -13.46 -5.76 21.37
CA VAL A 19 -14.32 -6.72 20.64
C VAL A 19 -13.45 -7.68 19.85
N SER A 20 -13.83 -8.97 19.80
CA SER A 20 -13.08 -9.96 19.03
C SER A 20 -13.20 -9.71 17.52
N ALA A 21 -12.19 -10.14 16.76
CA ALA A 21 -12.20 -10.02 15.30
C ALA A 21 -13.41 -10.72 14.66
N ASP A 22 -13.79 -11.90 15.17
CA ASP A 22 -14.94 -12.67 14.68
C ASP A 22 -16.27 -11.94 14.91
N ALA A 23 -16.42 -11.28 16.06
CA ALA A 23 -17.62 -10.49 16.34
C ALA A 23 -17.69 -9.24 15.46
N LEU A 24 -16.56 -8.55 15.24
CA LEU A 24 -16.50 -7.40 14.33
C LEU A 24 -16.71 -7.80 12.87
N ALA A 25 -16.28 -8.98 12.46
CA ALA A 25 -16.44 -9.45 11.08
C ALA A 25 -17.92 -9.52 10.65
N THR A 26 -18.84 -9.71 11.58
CA THR A 26 -20.30 -9.81 11.36
C THR A 26 -21.08 -8.58 11.81
N ASP A 27 -20.41 -7.54 12.30
CA ASP A 27 -21.04 -6.30 12.78
C ASP A 27 -21.28 -5.33 11.60
N GLU A 28 -22.50 -5.38 11.05
CA GLU A 28 -22.90 -4.54 9.91
C GLU A 28 -22.85 -3.04 10.22
N ASP A 29 -23.14 -2.62 11.45
CA ASP A 29 -23.09 -1.21 11.85
C ASP A 29 -21.66 -0.69 11.88
N PHE A 30 -20.71 -1.51 12.36
CA PHE A 30 -19.29 -1.22 12.29
C PHE A 30 -18.84 -1.06 10.84
N TRP A 31 -19.13 -2.01 9.97
CA TRP A 31 -18.74 -1.96 8.57
C TRP A 31 -19.41 -0.85 7.79
N TYR A 32 -20.66 -0.51 8.11
CA TYR A 32 -21.32 0.65 7.54
C TYR A 32 -20.59 1.95 7.88
N ALA A 33 -20.17 2.15 9.14
CA ALA A 33 -19.39 3.31 9.54
C ALA A 33 -18.03 3.38 8.81
N ILE A 34 -17.36 2.24 8.62
CA ILE A 34 -16.12 2.14 7.81
C ILE A 34 -16.40 2.54 6.36
N GLN A 35 -17.45 1.99 5.72
CA GLN A 35 -17.84 2.31 4.35
C GLN A 35 -18.10 3.81 4.16
N GLN A 36 -18.80 4.44 5.10
CA GLN A 36 -19.08 5.88 5.06
C GLN A 36 -17.82 6.76 5.18
N SER A 37 -16.71 6.19 5.62
CA SER A 37 -15.41 6.89 5.68
C SER A 37 -14.70 6.98 4.32
N PHE A 38 -15.22 6.33 3.28
CA PHE A 38 -14.70 6.37 1.92
C PHE A 38 -15.61 7.16 0.97
N THR A 39 -15.01 7.71 -0.12
CA THR A 39 -15.73 8.38 -1.19
C THR A 39 -15.93 7.41 -2.34
N VAL A 40 -16.84 6.45 -2.18
CA VAL A 40 -17.13 5.45 -3.20
C VAL A 40 -18.46 5.76 -3.88
N SER A 41 -18.58 5.37 -5.16
CA SER A 41 -19.83 5.49 -5.90
C SER A 41 -20.85 4.48 -5.36
N PRO A 42 -22.08 4.91 -5.02
CA PRO A 42 -23.10 3.97 -4.55
C PRO A 42 -23.60 3.01 -5.64
N GLY A 43 -23.37 3.33 -6.91
CA GLY A 43 -23.80 2.53 -8.06
C GLY A 43 -22.75 1.56 -8.60
N ILE A 44 -21.53 1.51 -7.99
CA ILE A 44 -20.44 0.66 -8.46
C ILE A 44 -19.91 -0.16 -7.29
N LEU A 45 -20.01 -1.48 -7.42
CA LEU A 45 -19.37 -2.41 -6.50
C LEU A 45 -17.92 -2.64 -6.95
N ASN A 46 -16.96 -2.03 -6.24
CA ASN A 46 -15.53 -2.20 -6.53
C ASN A 46 -14.99 -3.46 -5.83
N LEU A 47 -14.73 -4.50 -6.61
CA LEU A 47 -14.12 -5.75 -6.13
C LEU A 47 -12.61 -5.85 -6.44
N ASN A 48 -12.02 -4.84 -7.08
CA ASN A 48 -10.61 -4.83 -7.47
C ASN A 48 -9.79 -3.79 -6.68
N ASN A 49 -9.74 -3.95 -5.36
CA ASN A 49 -8.95 -3.08 -4.49
C ASN A 49 -7.45 -3.45 -4.47
N GLY A 50 -7.08 -4.60 -5.01
CA GLY A 50 -5.67 -5.03 -5.13
C GLY A 50 -4.90 -4.21 -6.16
N GLY A 51 -5.52 -3.87 -7.30
CA GLY A 51 -4.89 -3.01 -8.32
C GLY A 51 -4.90 -1.54 -7.94
N VAL A 52 -6.06 -1.03 -7.54
CA VAL A 52 -6.26 0.35 -7.09
C VAL A 52 -7.32 0.38 -5.99
N SER A 53 -7.04 1.08 -4.90
CA SER A 53 -7.95 1.21 -3.77
C SER A 53 -8.32 2.68 -3.53
N PRO A 54 -9.58 2.99 -3.19
CA PRO A 54 -9.96 4.34 -2.79
C PRO A 54 -9.27 4.72 -1.48
N ALA A 55 -8.80 5.95 -1.38
CA ALA A 55 -8.30 6.48 -0.13
C ALA A 55 -9.44 6.89 0.80
N PRO A 56 -9.33 6.69 2.13
CA PRO A 56 -10.28 7.22 3.10
C PRO A 56 -10.44 8.74 2.99
N LYS A 57 -11.63 9.26 3.27
CA LYS A 57 -11.91 10.72 3.25
C LYS A 57 -10.92 11.53 4.08
N MET A 58 -10.57 11.04 5.29
CA MET A 58 -9.60 11.71 6.16
C MET A 58 -8.21 11.83 5.52
N VAL A 59 -7.78 10.82 4.75
CA VAL A 59 -6.51 10.85 4.00
C VAL A 59 -6.59 11.84 2.84
N GLN A 60 -7.70 11.83 2.08
CA GLN A 60 -7.93 12.77 0.99
C GLN A 60 -7.92 14.21 1.47
N GLU A 61 -8.59 14.50 2.59
CA GLU A 61 -8.63 15.84 3.19
C GLU A 61 -7.26 16.26 3.75
N ALA A 62 -6.53 15.33 4.35
CA ALA A 62 -5.16 15.60 4.80
C ALA A 62 -4.25 15.93 3.62
N MET A 63 -4.30 15.16 2.53
CA MET A 63 -3.50 15.43 1.33
C MET A 63 -3.80 16.81 0.74
N LYS A 64 -5.08 17.19 0.60
CA LYS A 64 -5.47 18.50 0.11
C LYS A 64 -4.91 19.61 0.99
N ARG A 65 -5.10 19.51 2.30
CA ARG A 65 -4.60 20.48 3.27
C ARG A 65 -3.08 20.63 3.25
N TYR A 66 -2.34 19.52 3.17
CA TYR A 66 -0.88 19.57 3.09
C TYR A 66 -0.39 20.09 1.74
N TYR A 67 -1.12 19.81 0.66
CA TYR A 67 -0.83 20.39 -0.65
C TYR A 67 -0.97 21.93 -0.62
N ASP A 68 -2.07 22.44 -0.10
CA ASP A 68 -2.28 23.89 0.06
C ASP A 68 -1.18 24.51 0.95
N TYR A 69 -0.90 23.87 2.08
CA TYR A 69 0.12 24.30 3.03
C TYR A 69 1.52 24.38 2.39
N CYS A 70 1.89 23.38 1.59
CA CYS A 70 3.18 23.39 0.87
C CYS A 70 3.25 24.54 -0.15
N ASN A 71 2.13 24.94 -0.75
CA ASN A 71 2.10 26.03 -1.74
C ASN A 71 2.22 27.43 -1.11
N GLU A 72 1.88 27.60 0.16
CA GLU A 72 2.02 28.90 0.84
C GLU A 72 3.50 29.34 0.98
N ALA A 73 4.40 28.43 1.32
CA ALA A 73 5.85 28.68 1.42
C ALA A 73 6.65 27.39 1.23
N PRO A 74 6.85 26.94 -0.02
CA PRO A 74 7.34 25.57 -0.31
C PRO A 74 8.65 25.22 0.38
N GLY A 75 9.68 26.05 0.28
CA GLY A 75 10.98 25.78 0.90
C GLY A 75 10.95 25.72 2.42
N TYR A 76 10.08 26.48 3.04
CA TYR A 76 9.93 26.50 4.50
C TYR A 76 9.07 25.31 4.99
N TYR A 77 7.86 25.15 4.45
CA TYR A 77 6.92 24.16 4.95
C TYR A 77 7.34 22.73 4.59
N MET A 78 7.80 22.50 3.37
CA MET A 78 8.21 21.15 2.96
C MET A 78 9.45 20.68 3.72
N TRP A 79 10.52 21.49 3.73
CA TRP A 79 11.82 21.02 4.23
C TRP A 79 12.01 21.24 5.73
N ARG A 80 11.46 22.31 6.31
CA ARG A 80 11.66 22.59 7.72
C ARG A 80 10.57 22.06 8.63
N ILE A 81 9.37 21.88 8.12
CA ILE A 81 8.21 21.44 8.92
C ILE A 81 7.81 20.00 8.59
N LEU A 82 7.42 19.73 7.34
CA LEU A 82 6.85 18.43 6.99
C LEU A 82 7.90 17.31 6.94
N ASP A 83 9.12 17.62 6.53
CA ASP A 83 10.20 16.63 6.48
C ASP A 83 10.51 16.02 7.86
N GLN A 84 10.30 16.78 8.94
CA GLN A 84 10.44 16.26 10.31
C GLN A 84 9.46 15.15 10.66
N GLY A 85 8.31 15.07 9.95
CA GLY A 85 7.33 14.01 10.14
C GLY A 85 7.72 12.66 9.52
N ARG A 86 8.77 12.61 8.71
CA ARG A 86 9.18 11.41 7.98
C ARG A 86 9.65 10.29 8.92
N GLU A 87 10.50 10.60 9.87
CA GLU A 87 11.04 9.59 10.80
C GLU A 87 9.97 9.00 11.73
N PRO A 88 9.09 9.77 12.37
CA PRO A 88 7.96 9.22 13.11
C PRO A 88 7.03 8.34 12.26
N LEU A 89 6.82 8.68 10.99
CA LEU A 89 6.05 7.87 10.08
C LEU A 89 6.74 6.52 9.80
N ARG A 90 8.05 6.53 9.52
CA ARG A 90 8.83 5.30 9.33
C ARG A 90 8.80 4.40 10.56
N GLU A 91 8.91 4.96 11.77
CA GLU A 91 8.78 4.22 13.03
C GLU A 91 7.42 3.54 13.18
N ASN A 92 6.34 4.22 12.82
CA ASN A 92 5.01 3.65 12.88
C ASN A 92 4.79 2.55 11.83
N LEU A 93 5.30 2.74 10.62
CA LEU A 93 5.27 1.71 9.58
C LEU A 93 6.10 0.48 9.97
N ALA A 94 7.28 0.69 10.56
CA ALA A 94 8.14 -0.40 11.04
C ALA A 94 7.47 -1.25 12.13
N LYS A 95 6.73 -0.62 13.06
CA LYS A 95 5.93 -1.34 14.07
C LYS A 95 4.86 -2.22 13.43
N ILE A 96 4.18 -1.74 12.38
CA ILE A 96 3.16 -2.50 11.65
C ILE A 96 3.81 -3.66 10.87
N ALA A 97 4.97 -3.41 10.24
CA ALA A 97 5.70 -4.39 9.45
C ALA A 97 6.51 -5.39 10.30
N GLY A 98 6.70 -5.14 11.59
CA GLY A 98 7.50 -6.00 12.48
C GLY A 98 9.01 -5.94 12.19
N CYS A 99 9.52 -4.80 11.74
CA CYS A 99 10.94 -4.58 11.38
C CYS A 99 11.51 -3.29 11.99
N ASN A 100 12.78 -2.96 11.72
CA ASN A 100 13.36 -1.70 12.14
C ASN A 100 13.02 -0.58 11.15
N LYS A 101 12.99 0.66 11.62
CA LYS A 101 12.68 1.82 10.76
C LYS A 101 13.70 2.04 9.64
N GLU A 102 14.93 1.61 9.84
CA GLU A 102 16.00 1.65 8.84
C GLU A 102 15.74 0.74 7.64
N GLU A 103 14.86 -0.27 7.82
CA GLU A 103 14.43 -1.19 6.76
C GLU A 103 13.21 -0.68 5.99
N ILE A 104 12.65 0.49 6.39
CA ILE A 104 11.50 1.11 5.73
C ILE A 104 11.97 2.23 4.78
N ALA A 105 11.70 2.07 3.50
CA ALA A 105 11.80 3.12 2.49
C ALA A 105 10.40 3.48 1.99
N ILE A 106 10.08 4.78 1.99
CA ILE A 106 8.79 5.27 1.48
C ILE A 106 8.97 5.68 0.01
N ASN A 107 8.22 5.03 -0.87
CA ASN A 107 8.21 5.32 -2.31
C ASN A 107 6.79 5.68 -2.78
N ARG A 108 6.64 6.00 -4.07
CA ARG A 108 5.36 6.48 -4.63
C ARG A 108 4.30 5.39 -4.76
N ASN A 109 4.73 4.18 -5.10
CA ASN A 109 3.83 3.06 -5.40
C ASN A 109 4.58 1.72 -5.40
N ALA A 110 3.83 0.63 -5.50
CA ALA A 110 4.38 -0.72 -5.53
C ALA A 110 5.31 -0.97 -6.73
N SER A 111 5.03 -0.38 -7.90
CA SER A 111 5.91 -0.53 -9.08
C SER A 111 7.31 0.02 -8.81
N GLU A 112 7.42 1.24 -8.28
CA GLU A 112 8.72 1.84 -7.92
C GLU A 112 9.45 1.01 -6.85
N GLY A 113 8.73 0.50 -5.85
CA GLY A 113 9.32 -0.36 -4.82
C GLY A 113 9.88 -1.67 -5.39
N MET A 114 9.11 -2.35 -6.21
CA MET A 114 9.51 -3.58 -6.86
C MET A 114 10.67 -3.36 -7.85
N GLU A 115 10.59 -2.32 -8.67
CA GLU A 115 11.65 -1.98 -9.64
C GLU A 115 12.95 -1.60 -8.92
N THR A 116 12.88 -0.92 -7.80
CA THR A 116 14.06 -0.61 -6.97
C THR A 116 14.76 -1.90 -6.52
N GLY A 117 14.00 -2.91 -6.08
CA GLY A 117 14.55 -4.23 -5.78
C GLY A 117 15.11 -4.94 -7.01
N ILE A 118 14.29 -5.05 -8.07
CA ILE A 118 14.64 -5.77 -9.30
C ILE A 118 15.91 -5.20 -9.96
N PHE A 119 16.02 -3.88 -10.08
CA PHE A 119 17.17 -3.24 -10.73
C PHE A 119 18.33 -2.96 -9.75
N GLY A 120 18.09 -2.95 -8.45
CA GLY A 120 19.12 -2.76 -7.42
C GLY A 120 19.97 -3.99 -7.13
N LEU A 121 19.44 -5.20 -7.38
CA LEU A 121 20.18 -6.43 -7.17
C LEU A 121 21.39 -6.54 -8.10
N GLN A 122 22.56 -6.88 -7.53
CA GLN A 122 23.81 -7.05 -8.28
C GLN A 122 23.87 -8.44 -8.91
N LEU A 123 23.11 -8.65 -9.97
CA LEU A 123 23.07 -9.88 -10.74
C LEU A 123 24.00 -9.83 -11.93
N LYS A 124 24.56 -10.99 -12.30
CA LYS A 124 25.48 -11.19 -13.43
C LYS A 124 24.81 -11.98 -14.54
N ALA A 125 25.35 -11.91 -15.74
CA ALA A 125 24.89 -12.74 -16.85
C ALA A 125 24.94 -14.23 -16.47
N GLY A 126 23.82 -14.93 -16.66
CA GLY A 126 23.63 -16.32 -16.33
C GLY A 126 23.02 -16.59 -14.94
N ASP A 127 22.95 -15.58 -14.06
CA ASP A 127 22.20 -15.70 -12.81
C ASP A 127 20.70 -15.91 -13.09
N GLU A 128 20.01 -16.61 -12.22
CA GLU A 128 18.62 -16.98 -12.41
C GLU A 128 17.69 -16.25 -11.45
N ILE A 129 16.55 -15.80 -11.96
CA ILE A 129 15.44 -15.27 -11.18
C ILE A 129 14.23 -16.17 -11.38
N VAL A 130 13.66 -16.65 -10.27
CA VAL A 130 12.39 -17.38 -10.27
C VAL A 130 11.25 -16.38 -10.12
N ALA A 131 10.28 -16.43 -11.03
CA ALA A 131 9.09 -15.56 -10.99
C ALA A 131 7.85 -16.32 -11.46
N SER A 132 6.68 -15.87 -11.02
CA SER A 132 5.40 -16.45 -11.42
C SER A 132 4.89 -15.83 -12.73
N LYS A 133 4.25 -16.64 -13.57
CA LYS A 133 3.50 -16.15 -14.74
C LYS A 133 2.25 -15.36 -14.36
N GLN A 134 1.80 -15.49 -13.11
CA GLN A 134 0.67 -14.76 -12.55
C GLN A 134 1.05 -13.40 -11.96
N ASP A 135 2.35 -13.04 -11.95
CA ASP A 135 2.80 -11.73 -11.51
C ASP A 135 2.20 -10.59 -12.35
N TYR A 136 2.17 -9.41 -11.75
CA TYR A 136 1.62 -8.23 -12.39
C TYR A 136 2.43 -7.86 -13.66
N PRO A 137 1.78 -7.50 -14.78
CA PRO A 137 2.47 -7.28 -16.07
C PRO A 137 3.64 -6.29 -16.01
N ASN A 138 3.55 -5.24 -15.19
CA ASN A 138 4.65 -4.27 -15.03
C ASN A 138 5.91 -4.93 -14.46
N ILE A 139 5.74 -5.82 -13.49
CA ILE A 139 6.83 -6.54 -12.84
C ILE A 139 7.45 -7.57 -13.81
N ILE A 140 6.60 -8.29 -14.55
CA ILE A 140 7.04 -9.21 -15.62
C ILE A 140 7.89 -8.44 -16.65
N ASN A 141 7.49 -7.24 -17.05
CA ASN A 141 8.24 -6.42 -17.99
C ASN A 141 9.59 -5.96 -17.42
N ALA A 142 9.67 -5.62 -16.14
CA ALA A 142 10.92 -5.29 -15.47
C ALA A 142 11.90 -6.48 -15.48
N TYR A 143 11.43 -7.69 -15.19
CA TYR A 143 12.24 -8.91 -15.29
C TYR A 143 12.75 -9.16 -16.71
N LYS A 144 11.87 -9.08 -17.71
CA LYS A 144 12.27 -9.21 -19.13
C LYS A 144 13.31 -8.17 -19.55
N GLN A 145 13.19 -6.94 -19.03
CA GLN A 145 14.19 -5.89 -19.28
C GLN A 145 15.54 -6.27 -18.69
N ARG A 146 15.59 -6.86 -17.47
CA ARG A 146 16.82 -7.36 -16.88
C ARG A 146 17.44 -8.51 -17.70
N GLU A 147 16.59 -9.44 -18.16
CA GLU A 147 17.03 -10.55 -19.02
C GLU A 147 17.70 -10.02 -20.30
N LEU A 148 17.07 -9.06 -20.99
CA LEU A 148 17.61 -8.46 -22.21
C LEU A 148 18.87 -7.63 -21.98
N ARG A 149 18.91 -6.85 -20.91
CA ARG A 149 20.01 -5.91 -20.65
C ARG A 149 21.20 -6.57 -19.98
N ASP A 150 20.95 -7.40 -18.97
CA ASP A 150 21.98 -7.91 -18.06
C ASP A 150 22.31 -9.39 -18.32
N GLY A 151 21.58 -10.06 -19.20
CA GLY A 151 21.82 -11.46 -19.58
C GLY A 151 21.48 -12.45 -18.47
N ILE A 152 20.64 -12.07 -17.50
CA ILE A 152 20.10 -13.00 -16.52
C ILE A 152 19.12 -13.98 -17.18
N LYS A 153 18.76 -15.04 -16.48
CA LYS A 153 17.80 -16.04 -16.96
C LYS A 153 16.52 -15.98 -16.11
N MET A 154 15.38 -15.98 -16.78
CA MET A 154 14.08 -16.09 -16.09
C MET A 154 13.62 -17.52 -16.01
N VAL A 155 13.37 -17.99 -14.78
CA VAL A 155 12.73 -19.27 -14.50
C VAL A 155 11.28 -19.01 -14.15
N TRP A 156 10.38 -19.31 -15.07
CA TRP A 156 8.96 -19.05 -14.92
C TRP A 156 8.25 -20.24 -14.29
N ILE A 157 7.62 -20.03 -13.16
CA ILE A 157 6.69 -20.99 -12.55
C ILE A 157 5.26 -20.63 -12.90
N ASN A 158 4.39 -21.63 -12.95
CA ASN A 158 2.96 -21.46 -13.11
C ASN A 158 2.27 -21.99 -11.86
N LEU A 159 1.53 -21.14 -11.17
CA LEU A 159 0.74 -21.54 -10.01
C LEU A 159 -0.62 -22.02 -10.51
N GLU A 160 -0.98 -23.26 -10.22
CA GLU A 160 -2.31 -23.78 -10.53
C GLU A 160 -3.33 -23.19 -9.58
N LEU A 161 -4.43 -22.67 -10.09
CA LEU A 161 -5.49 -22.05 -9.30
C LEU A 161 -6.84 -22.77 -9.58
N PRO A 162 -7.59 -23.17 -8.55
CA PRO A 162 -7.21 -23.10 -7.11
C PRO A 162 -6.03 -24.04 -6.80
N SER A 163 -5.11 -23.58 -5.98
CA SER A 163 -3.99 -24.41 -5.54
C SER A 163 -4.41 -25.26 -4.34
N GLU A 164 -4.11 -26.55 -4.41
CA GLU A 164 -4.21 -27.45 -3.26
C GLU A 164 -2.90 -27.39 -2.47
N GLU A 165 -2.92 -27.72 -1.16
CA GLU A 165 -1.74 -27.64 -0.28
C GLU A 165 -0.53 -28.42 -0.82
N GLU A 166 -0.76 -29.45 -1.64
CA GLU A 166 0.27 -30.27 -2.25
C GLU A 166 1.02 -29.59 -3.43
N ASN A 167 0.53 -28.44 -3.90
CA ASN A 167 1.06 -27.72 -5.08
C ASN A 167 1.81 -26.43 -4.71
N ILE A 168 2.00 -26.15 -3.43
CA ILE A 168 2.77 -25.03 -2.88
C ILE A 168 4.06 -25.61 -2.26
#